data_bb0e98a656cc8a46b1bd3c690ea58abe
#
_entry.id   bb0e98a656cc8a46b1bd3c690ea58abe
#
_cell.length_a   1.000
_cell.length_b   1.000
_cell.length_c   1.000
_cell.angle_alpha   90.00
_cell.angle_beta   90.00
_cell.angle_gamma   90.00
#
_symmetry.space_group_name_H-M   'P 1'
#
loop_
_entity.id
_entity.type
_entity.pdbx_description
1 polymer ?
#
loop_
_entity_poly.entity_id
_entity_poly.type
_entity_poly.pdbx_seq_one_letter_code
_entity_poly.pdbx_strand_id
1 'polypeptide(L)'
;MRWIVDGMNVVGSRPDGWWRNRRLAMSTLIEKLEHWASSQSEDVTVVFEHPLSPPLESSVITIAHAPKAAANSADDQIVAMVRTAENPQDIRVATSDRMLSERVGALGATVYPAQRLRDLIDPR
;
A
#
# COMPACT_ATOMS: atom_id res chain seq x y z
N MET A 1 -1.40 3.31 -14.99
CA MET A 1 -0.98 3.99 -13.75
C MET A 1 -0.51 2.94 -12.76
N ARG A 2 0.64 3.15 -12.18
CA ARG A 2 1.18 2.27 -11.15
C ARG A 2 0.83 2.80 -9.77
N TRP A 3 0.28 1.93 -8.93
CA TRP A 3 -0.07 2.26 -7.55
C TRP A 3 0.90 1.56 -6.59
N ILE A 4 1.36 2.29 -5.60
CA ILE A 4 2.07 1.74 -4.46
C ILE A 4 1.22 2.05 -3.23
N VAL A 5 0.76 1.02 -2.54
CA VAL A 5 -0.18 1.13 -1.42
C VAL A 5 0.57 0.92 -0.11
N ASP A 6 0.48 1.90 0.77
CA ASP A 6 0.98 1.81 2.15
C ASP A 6 -0.01 0.96 2.95
N GLY A 7 0.23 -0.35 3.01
CA GLY A 7 -0.77 -1.33 3.42
C GLY A 7 -1.38 -1.07 4.78
N MET A 8 -0.56 -0.92 5.82
CA MET A 8 -1.10 -0.73 7.18
C MET A 8 -1.72 0.65 7.37
N ASN A 9 -1.29 1.65 6.62
CA ASN A 9 -1.91 2.97 6.67
C ASN A 9 -3.33 2.93 6.09
N VAL A 10 -3.53 2.19 5.01
CA VAL A 10 -4.87 1.98 4.43
C VAL A 10 -5.74 1.12 5.34
N VAL A 11 -5.22 0.03 5.90
CA VAL A 11 -5.91 -0.78 6.90
C VAL A 11 -6.37 0.09 8.07
N GLY A 12 -5.45 0.91 8.59
CA GLY A 12 -5.70 1.76 9.75
C GLY A 12 -6.60 2.96 9.50
N SER A 13 -7.01 3.21 8.25
CA SER A 13 -7.85 4.36 7.91
C SER A 13 -9.30 4.24 8.38
N ARG A 14 -9.71 3.06 8.83
CA ARG A 14 -11.04 2.82 9.43
C ARG A 14 -10.90 2.17 10.80
N PRO A 15 -11.64 2.65 11.82
CA PRO A 15 -11.61 2.03 13.16
C PRO A 15 -12.57 0.84 13.21
N ASP A 16 -12.30 -0.18 12.41
CA ASP A 16 -13.18 -1.35 12.22
C ASP A 16 -12.71 -2.59 13.01
N GLY A 17 -11.81 -2.40 13.98
CA GLY A 17 -11.30 -3.50 14.80
C GLY A 17 -10.15 -4.25 14.17
N TRP A 18 -9.51 -3.71 13.14
CA TRP A 18 -8.40 -4.35 12.43
C TRP A 18 -7.26 -4.79 13.36
N TRP A 19 -7.03 -4.07 14.43
CA TRP A 19 -5.95 -4.34 15.39
C TRP A 19 -6.17 -5.64 16.19
N ARG A 20 -7.39 -6.18 16.18
CA ARG A 20 -7.71 -7.43 16.87
C ARG A 20 -7.26 -8.66 16.09
N ASN A 21 -7.16 -8.54 14.77
CA ASN A 21 -6.66 -9.59 13.89
C ASN A 21 -6.01 -8.94 12.66
N ARG A 22 -4.75 -8.58 12.81
CA ARG A 22 -4.01 -7.87 11.75
C ARG A 22 -3.86 -8.70 10.48
N ARG A 23 -3.64 -10.01 10.62
CA ARG A 23 -3.50 -10.89 9.46
C ARG A 23 -4.80 -10.91 8.65
N LEU A 24 -5.94 -11.03 9.30
CA LEU A 24 -7.23 -10.97 8.62
C LEU A 24 -7.43 -9.63 7.92
N ALA A 25 -7.09 -8.52 8.58
CA ALA A 25 -7.20 -7.19 8.00
C ALA A 25 -6.32 -7.04 6.76
N MET A 26 -5.09 -7.57 6.81
CA MET A 26 -4.16 -7.54 5.68
C MET A 26 -4.68 -8.39 4.51
N SER A 27 -5.16 -9.61 4.79
CA SER A 27 -5.69 -10.47 3.73
C SER A 27 -6.96 -9.90 3.12
N THR A 28 -7.81 -9.27 3.91
CA THR A 28 -9.00 -8.59 3.41
C THR A 28 -8.63 -7.43 2.49
N LEU A 29 -7.64 -6.63 2.88
CA LEU A 29 -7.14 -5.55 2.03
C LEU A 29 -6.63 -6.09 0.70
N ILE A 30 -5.86 -7.18 0.73
CA ILE A 30 -5.34 -7.79 -0.49
C ILE A 30 -6.48 -8.23 -1.41
N GLU A 31 -7.51 -8.88 -0.88
CA GLU A 31 -8.68 -9.30 -1.67
C GLU A 31 -9.37 -8.11 -2.34
N LYS A 32 -9.57 -7.02 -1.60
CA LYS A 32 -10.19 -5.81 -2.14
C LYS A 32 -9.33 -5.17 -3.22
N LEU A 33 -8.01 -5.11 -3.01
CA LEU A 33 -7.08 -4.60 -4.01
C LEU A 33 -7.05 -5.48 -5.26
N GLU A 34 -7.08 -6.79 -5.11
CA GLU A 34 -7.11 -7.72 -6.24
C GLU A 34 -8.34 -7.48 -7.12
N HIS A 35 -9.50 -7.39 -6.50
CA HIS A 35 -10.74 -7.14 -7.22
C HIS A 35 -10.71 -5.79 -7.96
N TRP A 36 -10.26 -4.75 -7.28
CA TRP A 36 -10.17 -3.41 -7.86
C TRP A 36 -9.15 -3.35 -9.00
N ALA A 37 -7.96 -3.93 -8.79
CA ALA A 37 -6.91 -3.96 -9.80
C ALA A 37 -7.38 -4.66 -11.08
N SER A 38 -8.08 -5.79 -10.94
CA SER A 38 -8.60 -6.54 -12.07
C SER A 38 -9.69 -5.76 -12.81
N SER A 39 -10.61 -5.14 -12.07
CA SER A 39 -11.74 -4.43 -12.68
C SER A 39 -11.34 -3.13 -13.37
N GLN A 40 -10.25 -2.48 -12.92
CA GLN A 40 -9.78 -1.19 -13.43
C GLN A 40 -8.51 -1.30 -14.26
N SER A 41 -7.97 -2.51 -14.43
CA SER A 41 -6.70 -2.74 -15.14
C SER A 41 -5.55 -1.91 -14.54
N GLU A 42 -5.47 -1.88 -13.20
CA GLU A 42 -4.43 -1.14 -12.48
C GLU A 42 -3.27 -2.04 -12.09
N ASP A 43 -2.05 -1.49 -12.12
CA ASP A 43 -0.85 -2.14 -11.61
C ASP A 43 -0.68 -1.74 -10.14
N VAL A 44 -0.87 -2.69 -9.24
CA VAL A 44 -0.91 -2.42 -7.79
C VAL A 44 0.16 -3.21 -7.07
N THR A 45 0.95 -2.51 -6.25
CA THR A 45 1.87 -3.10 -5.27
C THR A 45 1.44 -2.63 -3.88
N VAL A 46 1.21 -3.57 -2.97
CA VAL A 46 0.97 -3.24 -1.56
C VAL A 46 2.23 -3.54 -0.75
N VAL A 47 2.60 -2.63 0.15
CA VAL A 47 3.83 -2.74 0.95
C VAL A 47 3.47 -2.84 2.43
N PHE A 48 4.01 -3.86 3.09
CA PHE A 48 3.88 -4.08 4.53
C PHE A 48 5.24 -3.98 5.23
N GLU A 49 5.24 -3.82 6.55
CA GLU A 49 6.48 -3.62 7.32
C GLU A 49 7.37 -4.87 7.33
N HIS A 50 6.77 -6.05 7.37
CA HIS A 50 7.50 -7.32 7.40
C HIS A 50 6.65 -8.43 6.78
N PRO A 51 7.28 -9.54 6.35
CA PRO A 51 6.52 -10.67 5.82
C PRO A 51 5.77 -11.39 6.95
N LEU A 52 4.65 -11.99 6.58
CA LEU A 52 3.91 -12.88 7.49
C LEU A 52 4.35 -14.33 7.28
N SER A 53 4.14 -15.15 8.31
CA SER A 53 4.43 -16.60 8.25
C SER A 53 3.15 -17.37 8.59
N PRO A 54 2.54 -18.10 7.65
CA PRO A 54 2.94 -18.21 6.23
C PRO A 54 2.71 -16.91 5.47
N PRO A 55 3.43 -16.68 4.36
CA PRO A 55 3.29 -15.45 3.60
C PRO A 55 1.93 -15.32 2.95
N LEU A 56 1.46 -14.09 2.81
CA LEU A 56 0.30 -13.76 1.98
C LEU A 56 0.77 -13.64 0.53
N GLU A 57 0.01 -14.21 -0.37
CA GLU A 57 0.36 -14.29 -1.79
C GLU A 57 -0.78 -13.80 -2.67
N SER A 58 -0.43 -13.34 -3.87
CA SER A 58 -1.40 -12.90 -4.87
C SER A 58 -0.85 -13.17 -6.27
N SER A 59 -1.75 -13.56 -7.17
CA SER A 59 -1.45 -13.66 -8.60
C SER A 59 -1.91 -12.42 -9.38
N VAL A 60 -2.56 -11.48 -8.72
CA VAL A 60 -3.17 -10.29 -9.33
C VAL A 60 -2.37 -9.02 -9.03
N ILE A 61 -1.94 -8.86 -7.79
CA ILE A 61 -1.16 -7.72 -7.34
C ILE A 61 0.20 -8.18 -6.80
N THR A 62 1.13 -7.24 -6.66
CA THR A 62 2.41 -7.51 -6.02
C THR A 62 2.31 -7.21 -4.53
N ILE A 63 2.77 -8.14 -3.70
CA ILE A 63 2.87 -7.95 -2.26
C ILE A 63 4.35 -7.82 -1.91
N ALA A 64 4.72 -6.67 -1.36
CA ALA A 64 6.08 -6.37 -0.97
C ALA A 64 6.16 -6.10 0.53
N HIS A 65 7.36 -6.21 1.08
CA HIS A 65 7.62 -5.90 2.48
C HIS A 65 9.05 -5.38 2.62
N ALA A 66 9.29 -4.67 3.73
CA ALA A 66 10.64 -4.22 4.04
C ALA A 66 11.53 -5.44 4.39
N PRO A 67 12.83 -5.37 4.09
CA PRO A 67 13.76 -6.45 4.42
C PRO A 67 13.86 -6.74 5.91
N LYS A 68 13.69 -5.71 6.75
CA LYS A 68 13.75 -5.83 8.21
C LYS A 68 12.56 -5.11 8.83
N ALA A 69 11.94 -5.77 9.81
CA ALA A 69 10.89 -5.13 10.60
C ALA A 69 11.52 -4.06 11.50
N ALA A 70 11.08 -2.82 11.33
CA ALA A 70 11.51 -1.68 12.14
C ALA A 70 10.46 -0.58 12.00
N ALA A 71 10.50 0.40 12.88
CA ALA A 71 9.67 1.58 12.73
C ALA A 71 9.95 2.24 11.37
N ASN A 72 8.91 2.58 10.63
CA ASN A 72 8.98 3.23 9.32
C ASN A 72 9.68 2.40 8.22
N SER A 73 9.84 1.09 8.40
CA SER A 73 10.52 0.25 7.41
C SER A 73 9.74 0.16 6.10
N ALA A 74 8.40 0.12 6.16
CA ALA A 74 7.56 0.15 4.96
C ALA A 74 7.71 1.48 4.22
N ASP A 75 7.79 2.59 4.94
CA ASP A 75 7.99 3.91 4.35
C ASP A 75 9.29 3.97 3.57
N ASP A 76 10.39 3.47 4.15
CA ASP A 76 11.69 3.45 3.49
C ASP A 76 11.67 2.57 2.24
N GLN A 77 10.96 1.44 2.29
CA GLN A 77 10.79 0.56 1.15
C GLN A 77 10.02 1.26 0.03
N ILE A 78 8.93 1.95 0.36
CA ILE A 78 8.12 2.69 -0.62
C ILE A 78 8.97 3.79 -1.28
N VAL A 79 9.72 4.55 -0.49
CA VAL A 79 10.59 5.61 -1.01
C VAL A 79 11.63 5.02 -1.96
N ALA A 80 12.24 3.89 -1.60
CA ALA A 80 13.23 3.23 -2.46
C ALA A 80 12.61 2.81 -3.79
N MET A 81 11.38 2.29 -3.78
CA MET A 81 10.67 1.88 -4.99
C MET A 81 10.39 3.07 -5.90
N VAL A 82 9.97 4.21 -5.35
CA VAL A 82 9.72 5.43 -6.11
C VAL A 82 11.02 5.98 -6.68
N ARG A 83 12.09 6.00 -5.85
CA ARG A 83 13.39 6.53 -6.26
C ARG A 83 14.00 5.77 -7.43
N THR A 84 13.83 4.45 -7.47
CA THR A 84 14.40 3.60 -8.52
C THR A 84 13.51 3.46 -9.75
N ALA A 85 12.30 4.01 -9.73
CA ALA A 85 11.40 3.97 -10.87
C ALA A 85 11.89 4.91 -11.99
N GLU A 86 11.72 4.47 -13.23
CA GLU A 86 12.08 5.30 -14.39
C GLU A 86 11.24 6.56 -14.48
N ASN A 87 9.93 6.42 -14.20
CA ASN A 87 8.97 7.52 -14.31
C ASN A 87 8.19 7.68 -13.00
N PRO A 88 8.77 8.31 -11.97
CA PRO A 88 8.07 8.50 -10.70
C PRO A 88 6.73 9.23 -10.84
N GLN A 89 6.61 10.12 -11.83
CA GLN A 89 5.38 10.86 -12.09
C GLN A 89 4.21 9.96 -12.52
N ASP A 90 4.49 8.71 -12.94
CA ASP A 90 3.46 7.74 -13.28
C ASP A 90 3.05 6.88 -12.08
N ILE A 91 3.62 7.14 -10.92
CA ILE A 91 3.34 6.41 -9.68
C ILE A 91 2.40 7.23 -8.81
N ARG A 92 1.38 6.55 -8.29
CA ARG A 92 0.47 7.09 -7.28
C ARG A 92 0.67 6.30 -5.99
N VAL A 93 1.02 6.99 -4.91
CA VAL A 93 1.26 6.37 -3.60
C VAL A 93 0.04 6.62 -2.72
N ALA A 94 -0.61 5.53 -2.28
CA ALA A 94 -1.78 5.63 -1.40
C ALA A 94 -1.31 5.60 0.05
N THR A 95 -1.33 6.75 0.69
CA THR A 95 -0.96 6.94 2.08
C THR A 95 -1.54 8.25 2.60
N SER A 96 -1.77 8.31 3.92
CA SER A 96 -2.09 9.56 4.62
C SER A 96 -0.99 9.94 5.60
N ASP A 97 0.13 9.22 5.61
CA ASP A 97 1.31 9.57 6.38
C ASP A 97 1.96 10.80 5.77
N ARG A 98 2.07 11.87 6.57
CA ARG A 98 2.56 13.15 6.10
C ARG A 98 4.02 13.09 5.66
N MET A 99 4.88 12.45 6.44
CA MET A 99 6.30 12.37 6.13
C MET A 99 6.56 11.55 4.87
N LEU A 100 5.86 10.43 4.72
CA LEU A 100 5.95 9.62 3.51
C LEU A 100 5.46 10.40 2.30
N SER A 101 4.33 11.10 2.44
CA SER A 101 3.76 11.93 1.36
C SER A 101 4.76 12.98 0.88
N GLU A 102 5.44 13.65 1.80
CA GLU A 102 6.47 14.65 1.46
C GLU A 102 7.66 14.01 0.74
N ARG A 103 8.12 12.85 1.21
CA ARG A 103 9.27 12.16 0.62
C ARG A 103 8.99 11.69 -0.81
N VAL A 104 7.86 11.04 -1.05
CA VAL A 104 7.53 10.53 -2.40
C VAL A 104 7.15 11.66 -3.35
N GLY A 105 6.49 12.70 -2.84
CA GLY A 105 6.15 13.88 -3.63
C GLY A 105 7.40 14.62 -4.13
N ALA A 106 8.45 14.69 -3.30
CA ALA A 106 9.72 15.29 -3.68
C ALA A 106 10.40 14.51 -4.82
N LEU A 107 10.10 13.22 -4.96
CA LEU A 107 10.62 12.38 -6.05
C LEU A 107 9.75 12.42 -7.31
N GLY A 108 8.62 13.12 -7.27
CA GLY A 108 7.73 13.28 -8.42
C GLY A 108 6.47 12.40 -8.41
N ALA A 109 6.30 11.54 -7.42
CA ALA A 109 5.09 10.71 -7.33
C ALA A 109 3.89 11.53 -6.85
N THR A 110 2.69 11.10 -7.25
CA THR A 110 1.44 11.68 -6.77
C THR A 110 0.98 10.94 -5.53
N VAL A 111 0.44 11.68 -4.56
CA VAL A 111 -0.08 11.11 -3.32
C VAL A 111 -1.60 11.03 -3.38
N TYR A 112 -2.14 9.90 -2.90
CA TYR A 112 -3.58 9.66 -2.82
C TYR A 112 -3.92 9.29 -1.36
N PRO A 113 -4.89 9.95 -0.73
CA PRO A 113 -5.20 9.68 0.67
C PRO A 113 -5.61 8.21 0.91
N ALA A 114 -5.08 7.62 1.98
CA ALA A 114 -5.34 6.23 2.32
C ALA A 114 -6.84 5.95 2.51
N GLN A 115 -7.55 6.83 3.20
CA GLN A 115 -8.99 6.65 3.41
C GLN A 115 -9.77 6.70 2.11
N ARG A 116 -9.36 7.57 1.19
CA ARG A 116 -10.01 7.68 -0.11
C ARG A 116 -9.85 6.40 -0.94
N LEU A 117 -8.66 5.81 -0.91
CA LEU A 117 -8.45 4.52 -1.56
C LEU A 117 -9.30 3.43 -0.88
N ARG A 118 -9.33 3.42 0.46
CA ARG A 118 -10.12 2.45 1.21
C ARG A 118 -11.60 2.54 0.83
N ASP A 119 -12.14 3.75 0.70
CA ASP A 119 -13.52 3.95 0.31
C ASP A 119 -13.78 3.53 -1.15
N LEU A 120 -12.78 3.68 -2.00
CA LEU A 120 -12.87 3.30 -3.41
C LEU A 120 -12.93 1.78 -3.58
N ILE A 121 -12.08 1.04 -2.87
CA ILE A 121 -11.96 -0.42 -3.02
C ILE A 121 -12.91 -1.20 -2.11
N ASP A 122 -13.43 -0.56 -1.08
CA ASP A 122 -14.28 -1.17 -0.06
C ASP A 122 -15.35 -0.16 0.39
N PRO A 123 -16.33 0.16 -0.48
CA PRO A 123 -17.39 1.14 -0.16
C PRO A 123 -18.22 0.66 1.03
N ARG A 124 -18.64 1.60 1.85
CA ARG A 124 -19.53 1.32 2.98
C ARG A 124 -20.99 1.24 2.54
#